data_835385fb16abc9523a1e8940a776fddd
#
_entry.id   835385fb16abc9523a1e8940a776fddd
#
_cell.length_a   1.000
_cell.length_b   1.000
_cell.length_c   1.000
_cell.angle_alpha   90.00
_cell.angle_beta   90.00
_cell.angle_gamma   90.00
#
_symmetry.space_group_name_H-M   'P 1'
#
loop_
_entity.id
_entity.type
_entity.pdbx_description
1 polymer ?
#
loop_
_entity_poly.entity_id
_entity_poly.type
_entity_poly.pdbx_seq_one_letter_code
_entity_poly.pdbx_strand_id
1 'polypeptide(L)'
;VPRPFDVTTETSADVADVVAAFSEKTYWLARLAAYGGDSMTLDSLVVDADGGIVVRTTQDLRQEMLPGAIGRMLPGDTAITRTESWRPATDGQVHGKFTIAARGVPSSGAGTMVLQPVPAGSRLRVQGTLEVRIPMVGGRIERYVADLIAREVPQMQQFTASWISGEA
;
A
#
# COMPACT_ATOMS: atom_id res chain seq x y z
N VAL A 1 -3.98 0.42 -22.05
CA VAL A 1 -4.47 -0.77 -21.37
C VAL A 1 -3.89 -0.81 -19.95
N PRO A 2 -4.74 -0.87 -18.91
CA PRO A 2 -4.24 -0.95 -17.52
C PRO A 2 -3.31 -2.14 -17.31
N ARG A 3 -2.27 -1.93 -16.52
CA ARG A 3 -1.31 -2.98 -16.19
C ARG A 3 -1.76 -3.71 -14.93
N PRO A 4 -1.97 -5.03 -14.99
CA PRO A 4 -2.33 -5.80 -13.79
C PRO A 4 -1.10 -6.07 -12.93
N PHE A 5 -1.35 -6.25 -11.64
CA PHE A 5 -0.36 -6.77 -10.70
C PHE A 5 -1.02 -7.70 -9.69
N ASP A 6 -0.25 -8.65 -9.17
CA ASP A 6 -0.72 -9.67 -8.23
C ASP A 6 0.47 -10.07 -7.36
N VAL A 7 0.37 -9.80 -6.06
CA VAL A 7 1.44 -10.05 -5.10
C VAL A 7 0.88 -10.83 -3.93
N THR A 8 1.55 -11.90 -3.54
CA THR A 8 1.20 -12.71 -2.38
C THR A 8 2.39 -12.80 -1.44
N THR A 9 2.14 -12.63 -0.14
CA THR A 9 3.17 -12.76 0.88
C THR A 9 2.60 -13.39 2.14
N GLU A 10 3.43 -14.10 2.90
CA GLU A 10 3.06 -14.71 4.16
C GLU A 10 3.97 -14.23 5.29
N THR A 11 3.39 -14.10 6.48
CA THR A 11 4.15 -13.78 7.68
C THR A 11 3.67 -14.63 8.85
N SER A 12 4.44 -14.62 9.94
CA SER A 12 4.11 -15.33 11.17
C SER A 12 3.04 -14.64 12.01
N ALA A 13 2.63 -13.43 11.65
CA ALA A 13 1.61 -12.70 12.39
C ALA A 13 0.21 -13.22 12.04
N ASP A 14 -0.63 -13.38 13.06
CA ASP A 14 -2.02 -13.81 12.87
C ASP A 14 -2.86 -12.67 12.28
N VAL A 15 -3.95 -13.04 11.58
CA VAL A 15 -4.87 -12.07 10.99
C VAL A 15 -5.38 -11.07 12.04
N ALA A 16 -5.80 -11.55 13.21
CA ALA A 16 -6.32 -10.67 14.27
C ALA A 16 -5.28 -9.65 14.74
N ASP A 17 -4.03 -10.04 14.87
CA ASP A 17 -2.95 -9.15 15.30
C ASP A 17 -2.61 -8.14 14.22
N VAL A 18 -2.64 -8.53 12.95
CA VAL A 18 -2.44 -7.61 11.83
C VAL A 18 -3.53 -6.54 11.80
N VAL A 19 -4.80 -6.96 11.94
CA VAL A 19 -5.93 -6.02 11.97
C VAL A 19 -5.84 -5.09 13.18
N ALA A 20 -5.45 -5.60 14.34
CA ALA A 20 -5.25 -4.78 15.54
C ALA A 20 -4.18 -3.69 15.28
N ALA A 21 -3.07 -4.05 14.64
CA ALA A 21 -2.04 -3.09 14.27
C ALA A 21 -2.59 -2.03 13.30
N PHE A 22 -3.35 -2.43 12.30
CA PHE A 22 -3.95 -1.51 11.32
C PHE A 22 -4.94 -0.54 11.95
N SER A 23 -5.46 -0.85 13.14
CA SER A 23 -6.38 0.03 13.87
C SER A 23 -5.67 1.08 14.72
N GLU A 24 -4.35 1.02 14.82
CA GLU A 24 -3.56 1.89 15.68
C GLU A 24 -2.86 2.98 14.87
N LYS A 25 -3.08 4.24 15.27
CA LYS A 25 -2.41 5.39 14.65
C LYS A 25 -0.89 5.29 14.77
N THR A 26 -0.40 4.84 15.93
CA THR A 26 1.04 4.71 16.18
C THR A 26 1.71 3.73 15.21
N TYR A 27 1.01 2.66 14.85
CA TYR A 27 1.50 1.73 13.83
C TYR A 27 1.69 2.42 12.48
N TRP A 28 0.66 3.17 12.02
CA TRP A 28 0.73 3.85 10.72
C TRP A 28 1.83 4.89 10.68
N LEU A 29 1.99 5.66 11.76
CA LEU A 29 3.06 6.67 11.84
C LEU A 29 4.44 6.02 11.76
N ALA A 30 4.63 4.90 12.46
CA ALA A 30 5.88 4.16 12.42
C ALA A 30 6.16 3.56 11.04
N ARG A 31 5.13 2.98 10.40
CA ARG A 31 5.25 2.42 9.05
C ARG A 31 5.62 3.48 8.01
N LEU A 32 4.94 4.62 8.06
CA LEU A 32 5.22 5.73 7.14
C LEU A 32 6.63 6.28 7.35
N ALA A 33 7.07 6.42 8.59
CA ALA A 33 8.42 6.87 8.90
C ALA A 33 9.48 5.90 8.37
N ALA A 34 9.21 4.59 8.43
CA ALA A 34 10.15 3.57 7.96
C ALA A 34 10.30 3.55 6.43
N TYR A 35 9.23 3.87 5.70
CA TYR A 35 9.21 3.74 4.23
C TYR A 35 9.27 5.07 3.47
N GLY A 36 8.88 6.16 4.08
CA GLY A 36 8.82 7.44 3.39
C GLY A 36 9.43 8.62 4.13
N GLY A 37 9.79 8.43 5.38
CA GLY A 37 10.31 9.52 6.20
C GLY A 37 9.38 10.72 6.19
N ASP A 38 9.94 11.91 5.97
CA ASP A 38 9.17 13.16 5.95
C ASP A 38 8.29 13.32 4.71
N SER A 39 8.46 12.47 3.70
CA SER A 39 7.68 12.58 2.46
C SER A 39 6.28 11.99 2.56
N MET A 40 5.99 11.22 3.61
CA MET A 40 4.70 10.55 3.78
C MET A 40 3.91 11.14 4.94
N THR A 41 2.61 11.31 4.71
CA THR A 41 1.67 11.87 5.68
C THR A 41 0.50 10.93 5.89
N LEU A 42 0.13 10.71 7.14
CA LEU A 42 -1.12 10.03 7.48
C LEU A 42 -2.24 11.09 7.49
N ASP A 43 -3.08 11.07 6.45
CA ASP A 43 -4.17 12.05 6.31
C ASP A 43 -5.35 11.72 7.23
N SER A 44 -5.70 10.45 7.31
CA SER A 44 -6.79 10.00 8.19
C SER A 44 -6.70 8.50 8.48
N LEU A 45 -7.20 8.15 9.65
CA LEU A 45 -7.43 6.76 10.07
C LEU A 45 -8.77 6.72 10.76
N VAL A 46 -9.70 5.96 10.20
CA VAL A 46 -11.05 5.80 10.77
C VAL A 46 -11.28 4.32 11.03
N VAL A 47 -11.64 4.00 12.27
CA VAL A 47 -12.01 2.64 12.66
C VAL A 47 -13.47 2.69 13.10
N ASP A 48 -14.34 1.95 12.40
CA ASP A 48 -15.76 1.97 12.72
C ASP A 48 -16.14 0.88 13.76
N ALA A 49 -17.39 0.96 14.24
CA ALA A 49 -17.88 0.05 15.28
C ALA A 49 -17.96 -1.41 14.81
N ASP A 50 -18.02 -1.63 13.51
CA ASP A 50 -18.11 -2.97 12.90
C ASP A 50 -16.73 -3.57 12.60
N GLY A 51 -15.66 -2.88 13.01
CA GLY A 51 -14.30 -3.33 12.76
C GLY A 51 -13.73 -2.95 11.41
N GLY A 52 -14.45 -2.13 10.64
CA GLY A 52 -13.95 -1.58 9.38
C GLY A 52 -12.87 -0.53 9.62
N ILE A 53 -11.85 -0.52 8.78
CA ILE A 53 -10.73 0.42 8.87
C ILE A 53 -10.59 1.13 7.53
N VAL A 54 -10.47 2.46 7.56
CA VAL A 54 -10.17 3.26 6.37
C VAL A 54 -8.94 4.11 6.67
N VAL A 55 -7.92 3.96 5.84
CA VAL A 55 -6.65 4.68 6.00
C VAL A 55 -6.37 5.47 4.73
N ARG A 56 -6.04 6.73 4.89
CA ARG A 56 -5.64 7.59 3.79
C ARG A 56 -4.28 8.17 4.05
N THR A 57 -3.38 8.01 3.08
CA THR A 57 -2.00 8.51 3.15
C THR A 57 -1.65 9.27 1.89
N THR A 58 -0.74 10.23 2.03
CA THR A 58 -0.19 10.98 0.89
C THR A 58 1.32 10.91 0.94
N GLN A 59 1.94 10.68 -0.21
CA GLN A 59 3.38 10.69 -0.37
C GLN A 59 3.77 11.75 -1.39
N ASP A 60 4.59 12.71 -0.97
CA ASP A 60 5.18 13.68 -1.89
C ASP A 60 6.36 13.01 -2.60
N LEU A 61 6.30 12.98 -3.93
CA LEU A 61 7.37 12.42 -4.73
C LEU A 61 8.37 13.50 -5.11
N ARG A 62 9.60 13.33 -4.68
CA ARG A 62 10.72 14.19 -5.10
C ARG A 62 11.45 13.49 -6.23
N GLN A 63 11.95 14.29 -7.16
CA GLN A 63 12.66 13.74 -8.33
C GLN A 63 13.85 12.87 -7.93
N GLU A 64 14.58 13.24 -6.87
CA GLU A 64 15.72 12.47 -6.39
C GLU A 64 15.36 11.12 -5.79
N MET A 65 14.07 10.88 -5.47
CA MET A 65 13.60 9.60 -4.92
C MET A 65 13.31 8.57 -6.01
N LEU A 66 13.32 8.99 -7.27
CA LEU A 66 12.97 8.16 -8.42
C LEU A 66 14.19 7.95 -9.31
N PRO A 67 14.27 6.81 -10.03
CA PRO A 67 15.30 6.66 -11.05
C PRO A 67 15.29 7.84 -12.01
N GLY A 68 16.48 8.33 -12.40
CA GLY A 68 16.62 9.59 -13.12
C GLY A 68 15.73 9.75 -14.33
N ALA A 69 15.54 8.69 -15.13
CA ALA A 69 14.66 8.73 -16.30
C ALA A 69 13.19 8.93 -15.91
N ILE A 70 12.72 8.23 -14.87
CA ILE A 70 11.34 8.33 -14.39
C ILE A 70 11.11 9.66 -13.69
N GLY A 71 12.04 10.10 -12.85
CA GLY A 71 11.95 11.39 -12.16
C GLY A 71 11.82 12.56 -13.10
N ARG A 72 12.47 12.50 -14.27
CA ARG A 72 12.37 13.56 -15.29
C ARG A 72 11.06 13.55 -16.07
N MET A 73 10.30 12.45 -15.99
CA MET A 73 9.02 12.32 -16.69
C MET A 73 7.85 12.87 -15.87
N LEU A 74 8.05 13.08 -14.57
CA LEU A 74 7.00 13.49 -13.65
C LEU A 74 7.14 14.97 -13.26
N PRO A 75 6.00 15.68 -13.04
CA PRO A 75 6.05 17.04 -12.51
C PRO A 75 6.72 17.07 -11.13
N GLY A 76 7.39 18.20 -10.82
CA GLY A 76 8.13 18.33 -9.55
C GLY A 76 7.26 18.38 -8.30
N ASP A 77 5.95 18.60 -8.46
CA ASP A 77 4.97 18.62 -7.36
C ASP A 77 4.07 17.38 -7.32
N THR A 78 4.51 16.28 -7.90
CA THR A 78 3.76 15.03 -7.94
C THR A 78 3.58 14.48 -6.53
N ALA A 79 2.35 14.14 -6.18
CA ALA A 79 2.03 13.48 -4.91
C ALA A 79 1.11 12.31 -5.18
N ILE A 80 1.31 11.22 -4.44
CA ILE A 80 0.48 10.02 -4.52
C ILE A 80 -0.40 9.97 -3.29
N THR A 81 -1.73 9.92 -3.51
CA THR A 81 -2.70 9.66 -2.46
C THR A 81 -3.17 8.22 -2.56
N ARG A 82 -3.13 7.52 -1.44
CA ARG A 82 -3.57 6.13 -1.32
C ARG A 82 -4.65 6.04 -0.27
N THR A 83 -5.75 5.41 -0.64
CA THR A 83 -6.84 5.12 0.29
C THR A 83 -7.01 3.61 0.33
N GLU A 84 -6.98 3.03 1.52
CA GLU A 84 -7.23 1.61 1.69
C GLU A 84 -8.27 1.39 2.77
N SER A 85 -9.14 0.41 2.55
CA SER A 85 -10.17 0.00 3.50
C SER A 85 -10.06 -1.48 3.76
N TRP A 86 -10.37 -1.88 5.00
CA TRP A 86 -10.32 -3.27 5.43
C TRP A 86 -11.60 -3.59 6.18
N ARG A 87 -12.19 -4.75 5.90
CA ARG A 87 -13.40 -5.22 6.58
C ARG A 87 -13.31 -6.70 6.89
N PRO A 88 -13.75 -7.12 8.08
CA PRO A 88 -13.88 -8.54 8.39
C PRO A 88 -14.83 -9.21 7.39
N ALA A 89 -14.49 -10.43 7.00
CA ALA A 89 -15.28 -11.26 6.12
C ALA A 89 -15.52 -12.60 6.78
N THR A 90 -16.03 -13.59 6.01
CA THR A 90 -16.29 -14.93 6.54
C THR A 90 -14.97 -15.72 6.69
N ASP A 91 -15.02 -16.79 7.49
CA ASP A 91 -13.92 -17.76 7.65
C ASP A 91 -12.61 -17.15 8.18
N GLY A 92 -12.70 -16.10 9.00
CA GLY A 92 -11.54 -15.46 9.59
C GLY A 92 -10.74 -14.61 8.62
N GLN A 93 -11.26 -14.40 7.41
CA GLN A 93 -10.62 -13.53 6.41
C GLN A 93 -10.95 -12.07 6.65
N VAL A 94 -10.07 -11.19 6.16
CA VAL A 94 -10.32 -9.75 6.10
C VAL A 94 -10.12 -9.32 4.66
N HIS A 95 -11.11 -8.64 4.11
CA HIS A 95 -11.07 -8.15 2.73
C HIS A 95 -10.80 -6.66 2.71
N GLY A 96 -9.96 -6.24 1.79
CA GLY A 96 -9.61 -4.84 1.60
C GLY A 96 -9.78 -4.39 0.17
N LYS A 97 -9.83 -3.07 0.02
CA LYS A 97 -9.82 -2.39 -1.27
C LYS A 97 -8.85 -1.21 -1.16
N PHE A 98 -8.21 -0.88 -2.27
CA PHE A 98 -7.38 0.30 -2.30
C PHE A 98 -7.58 1.07 -3.61
N THR A 99 -7.33 2.37 -3.54
CA THR A 99 -7.21 3.25 -4.69
C THR A 99 -5.93 4.05 -4.56
N ILE A 100 -5.30 4.33 -5.68
CA ILE A 100 -4.09 5.15 -5.77
C ILE A 100 -4.33 6.20 -6.84
N ALA A 101 -4.03 7.45 -6.53
CA ALA A 101 -4.11 8.55 -7.48
C ALA A 101 -2.87 9.43 -7.35
N ALA A 102 -2.33 9.88 -8.47
CA ALA A 102 -1.18 10.77 -8.48
C ALA A 102 -1.61 12.16 -8.93
N ARG A 103 -1.39 13.15 -8.07
CA ARG A 103 -1.64 14.56 -8.43
C ARG A 103 -0.63 15.01 -9.48
N GLY A 104 -1.10 15.68 -10.52
CA GLY A 104 -0.26 16.18 -11.60
C GLY A 104 0.06 15.14 -12.68
N VAL A 105 -0.41 13.91 -12.53
CA VAL A 105 -0.20 12.84 -13.51
C VAL A 105 -1.55 12.19 -13.82
N PRO A 106 -1.97 12.15 -15.09
CA PRO A 106 -3.22 11.45 -15.45
C PRO A 106 -3.03 9.95 -15.26
N SER A 107 -3.54 9.44 -14.14
CA SER A 107 -3.28 8.08 -13.70
C SER A 107 -4.39 7.56 -12.82
N SER A 108 -4.46 6.26 -12.68
CA SER A 108 -5.36 5.60 -11.74
C SER A 108 -4.80 4.24 -11.36
N GLY A 109 -5.07 3.83 -10.14
CA GLY A 109 -4.76 2.50 -9.65
C GLY A 109 -5.81 2.08 -8.65
N ALA A 110 -6.20 0.82 -8.71
CA ALA A 110 -7.19 0.26 -7.79
C ALA A 110 -7.03 -1.24 -7.71
N GLY A 111 -7.50 -1.80 -6.61
CA GLY A 111 -7.46 -3.24 -6.45
C GLY A 111 -8.09 -3.71 -5.15
N THR A 112 -7.86 -4.99 -4.89
CA THR A 112 -8.38 -5.69 -3.72
C THR A 112 -7.24 -6.34 -2.95
N MET A 113 -7.51 -6.56 -1.67
CA MET A 113 -6.58 -7.25 -0.77
C MET A 113 -7.35 -8.31 -0.01
N VAL A 114 -6.74 -9.46 0.18
CA VAL A 114 -7.31 -10.52 1.02
C VAL A 114 -6.24 -10.94 2.03
N LEU A 115 -6.59 -10.79 3.29
CA LEU A 115 -5.78 -11.27 4.40
C LEU A 115 -6.46 -12.50 4.97
N GLN A 116 -5.78 -13.64 4.94
CA GLN A 116 -6.39 -14.91 5.36
C GLN A 116 -5.46 -15.68 6.28
N PRO A 117 -6.03 -16.47 7.22
CA PRO A 117 -5.22 -17.31 8.10
C PRO A 117 -4.55 -18.44 7.31
N VAL A 118 -3.32 -18.74 7.69
CA VAL A 118 -2.58 -19.94 7.24
C VAL A 118 -1.97 -20.60 8.50
N PRO A 119 -1.52 -21.86 8.42
CA PRO A 119 -1.01 -22.56 9.61
C PRO A 119 0.10 -21.81 10.35
N ALA A 120 0.97 -21.13 9.65
CA ALA A 120 2.11 -20.43 10.26
C ALA A 120 1.85 -18.95 10.57
N GLY A 121 0.64 -18.43 10.33
CA GLY A 121 0.32 -17.01 10.55
C GLY A 121 -0.75 -16.51 9.62
N SER A 122 -0.39 -15.63 8.69
CA SER A 122 -1.34 -15.06 7.71
C SER A 122 -0.72 -14.90 6.34
N ARG A 123 -1.59 -14.85 5.33
CA ARG A 123 -1.24 -14.61 3.94
C ARG A 123 -2.00 -13.37 3.44
N LEU A 124 -1.27 -12.45 2.85
CA LEU A 124 -1.85 -11.29 2.18
C LEU A 124 -1.68 -11.44 0.67
N ARG A 125 -2.79 -11.29 -0.05
CA ARG A 125 -2.77 -11.21 -1.51
C ARG A 125 -3.29 -9.85 -1.92
N VAL A 126 -2.52 -9.16 -2.76
CA VAL A 126 -2.87 -7.84 -3.29
C VAL A 126 -2.97 -7.97 -4.81
N GLN A 127 -4.13 -7.65 -5.36
CA GLN A 127 -4.38 -7.71 -6.79
C GLN A 127 -4.98 -6.40 -7.26
N GLY A 128 -4.56 -5.93 -8.41
CA GLY A 128 -5.13 -4.71 -8.95
C GLY A 128 -4.60 -4.37 -10.31
N THR A 129 -4.93 -3.17 -10.74
CA THR A 129 -4.46 -2.60 -11.99
C THR A 129 -3.99 -1.18 -11.76
N LEU A 130 -3.04 -0.75 -12.58
CA LEU A 130 -2.64 0.65 -12.62
C LEU A 130 -2.49 1.12 -14.06
N GLU A 131 -2.75 2.40 -14.28
CA GLU A 131 -2.68 3.00 -15.59
C GLU A 131 -2.09 4.40 -15.46
N VAL A 132 -1.10 4.70 -16.30
CA VAL A 132 -0.50 6.04 -16.39
C VAL A 132 -0.69 6.51 -17.83
N ARG A 133 -1.54 7.52 -17.99
CA ARG A 133 -1.95 8.01 -19.32
C ARG A 133 -1.06 9.15 -19.81
N ILE A 134 0.23 8.84 -19.93
CA ILE A 134 1.22 9.74 -20.52
C ILE A 134 1.69 9.10 -21.83
N PRO A 135 1.50 9.75 -22.98
CA PRO A 135 1.93 9.17 -24.25
C PRO A 135 3.40 8.77 -24.22
N MET A 136 3.71 7.61 -24.80
CA MET A 136 5.05 7.06 -25.00
C MET A 136 5.79 6.59 -23.74
N VAL A 137 5.47 7.13 -22.56
CA VAL A 137 6.22 6.80 -21.34
C VAL A 137 5.36 6.13 -20.25
N GLY A 138 4.02 6.19 -20.38
CA GLY A 138 3.11 5.65 -19.37
C GLY A 138 3.37 4.19 -19.02
N GLY A 139 3.59 3.35 -20.03
CA GLY A 139 3.87 1.93 -19.83
C GLY A 139 5.15 1.66 -19.03
N ARG A 140 6.16 2.50 -19.17
CA ARG A 140 7.42 2.39 -18.42
C ARG A 140 7.22 2.74 -16.96
N ILE A 141 6.42 3.77 -16.69
CA ILE A 141 6.08 4.18 -15.32
C ILE A 141 5.22 3.10 -14.66
N GLU A 142 4.22 2.57 -15.38
CA GLU A 142 3.38 1.48 -14.89
C GLU A 142 4.22 0.26 -14.48
N ARG A 143 5.17 -0.13 -15.32
CA ARG A 143 6.06 -1.26 -15.02
C ARG A 143 6.90 -0.99 -13.79
N TYR A 144 7.46 0.19 -13.69
CA TYR A 144 8.25 0.58 -12.52
C TYR A 144 7.43 0.50 -11.23
N VAL A 145 6.22 1.05 -11.25
CA VAL A 145 5.33 1.04 -10.08
C VAL A 145 4.88 -0.38 -9.72
N ALA A 146 4.54 -1.20 -10.72
CA ALA A 146 4.16 -2.59 -10.47
C ALA A 146 5.31 -3.38 -9.83
N ASP A 147 6.53 -3.20 -10.31
CA ASP A 147 7.72 -3.84 -9.73
C ASP A 147 7.98 -3.34 -8.30
N LEU A 148 7.74 -2.05 -8.04
CA LEU A 148 7.88 -1.46 -6.73
C LEU A 148 6.87 -2.07 -5.75
N ILE A 149 5.61 -2.21 -6.15
CA ILE A 149 4.56 -2.85 -5.35
C ILE A 149 4.96 -4.29 -5.01
N ALA A 150 5.46 -5.04 -5.99
CA ALA A 150 5.88 -6.43 -5.78
C ALA A 150 7.01 -6.56 -4.75
N ARG A 151 7.90 -5.56 -4.64
CA ARG A 151 8.96 -5.54 -3.64
C ARG A 151 8.50 -5.03 -2.29
N GLU A 152 7.66 -4.00 -2.28
CA GLU A 152 7.27 -3.33 -1.03
C GLU A 152 6.22 -4.08 -0.23
N VAL A 153 5.27 -4.76 -0.88
CA VAL A 153 4.21 -5.47 -0.17
C VAL A 153 4.78 -6.51 0.82
N PRO A 154 5.71 -7.38 0.43
CA PRO A 154 6.33 -8.30 1.38
C PRO A 154 7.08 -7.57 2.50
N GLN A 155 7.79 -6.49 2.18
CA GLN A 155 8.54 -5.72 3.18
C GLN A 155 7.60 -5.07 4.20
N MET A 156 6.48 -4.52 3.74
CA MET A 156 5.49 -3.90 4.61
C MET A 156 4.83 -4.92 5.54
N GLN A 157 4.54 -6.11 5.03
CA GLN A 157 3.99 -7.19 5.87
C GLN A 157 5.02 -7.68 6.89
N GLN A 158 6.28 -7.76 6.51
CA GLN A 158 7.34 -8.10 7.45
C GLN A 158 7.49 -7.01 8.52
N PHE A 159 7.39 -5.74 8.15
CA PHE A 159 7.37 -4.64 9.11
C PHE A 159 6.20 -4.80 10.09
N THR A 160 5.01 -5.13 9.59
CA THR A 160 3.83 -5.35 10.42
C THR A 160 4.07 -6.48 11.43
N ALA A 161 4.62 -7.60 10.98
CA ALA A 161 4.94 -8.72 11.86
C ALA A 161 5.97 -8.32 12.93
N SER A 162 7.00 -7.56 12.56
CA SER A 162 8.01 -7.07 13.51
C SER A 162 7.42 -6.07 14.50
N TRP A 163 6.52 -5.21 14.06
CA TRP A 163 5.80 -4.29 14.94
C TRP A 163 5.01 -5.06 16.01
N ILE A 164 4.27 -6.08 15.58
CA ILE A 164 3.44 -6.91 16.47
C ILE A 164 4.30 -7.64 17.51
N SER A 165 5.47 -8.15 17.09
CA SER A 165 6.39 -8.86 17.99
C SER A 165 7.24 -7.92 18.86
N GLY A 166 7.15 -6.60 18.65
CA GLY A 166 7.94 -5.63 19.38
C GLY A 166 9.36 -5.45 18.88
N GLU A 167 9.68 -5.92 17.68
CA GLU A 167 11.02 -5.84 17.08
C GLU A 167 11.22 -4.62 16.18
N ALA A 168 10.14 -3.94 15.83
CA ALA A 168 10.21 -2.78 14.94
C ALA A 168 10.24 -1.46 15.70
#